data_4401f30eb63dff51c3257a917253b30c
#
_entry.id   4401f30eb63dff51c3257a917253b30c
#
_cell.length_a   1.000
_cell.length_b   1.000
_cell.length_c   1.000
_cell.angle_alpha   90.00
_cell.angle_beta   90.00
_cell.angle_gamma   90.00
#
_symmetry.space_group_name_H-M   'P 1'
#
loop_
_entity.id
_entity.type
_entity.pdbx_description
1 polymer ?
#
loop_
_entity_poly.entity_id
_entity_poly.type
_entity_poly.pdbx_seq_one_letter_code
_entity_poly.pdbx_strand_id
1 'polypeptide(L)'
;MTVRQQLAVQNDCYRRNQGEMGKNPGERDSRYARYYQGPRGVMIHSTGAENPNLRRYVQPDDGTLGVNPNGNDWNRPGLDVAVHAFIGLTRSGEVAAYQILPWEFRAWHCGGSGNDTHLSLEICEDNLQDRGYFDRVYQMAMELTAELCRRFRLDPLAPGVVVDHAEGAALGIASNHADVDHWWSRFGTSMDDFRAGVAQRLQKEEEPAMTREEVAQMISKALEEDRKSRIFPKLANVPGWAGATVQKLMERDALQGDGQGLNLSYDFLRTMVALDRLGALDRKE
;
A
#
# COMPACT_ATOMS: atom_id res chain seq x y z
N MET A 1 2.26 -3.37 -0.84
CA MET A 1 2.59 -2.71 -2.13
C MET A 1 3.48 -3.62 -2.97
N THR A 2 3.38 -3.61 -4.31
CA THR A 2 4.29 -4.36 -5.19
C THR A 2 5.09 -3.36 -6.02
N VAL A 3 6.41 -3.33 -5.81
CA VAL A 3 7.33 -2.58 -6.69
C VAL A 3 7.62 -3.46 -7.90
N ARG A 4 7.36 -2.92 -9.09
CA ARG A 4 7.71 -3.58 -10.36
C ARG A 4 9.17 -3.34 -10.67
N GLN A 5 9.81 -4.28 -11.33
CA GLN A 5 11.23 -4.16 -11.66
C GLN A 5 11.41 -4.04 -13.18
N GLN A 6 12.06 -2.95 -13.61
CA GLN A 6 12.45 -2.71 -14.99
C GLN A 6 13.84 -2.08 -15.01
N LEU A 7 14.88 -2.91 -14.83
CA LEU A 7 16.24 -2.43 -14.64
C LEU A 7 16.79 -1.73 -15.88
N ALA A 8 17.41 -0.57 -15.66
CA ALA A 8 18.03 0.27 -16.68
C ALA A 8 19.44 -0.25 -17.04
N VAL A 9 19.52 -1.46 -17.56
CA VAL A 9 20.79 -2.18 -17.80
C VAL A 9 21.72 -1.53 -18.85
N GLN A 10 21.20 -0.62 -19.68
CA GLN A 10 21.97 0.15 -20.65
C GLN A 10 22.52 1.46 -20.08
N ASN A 11 22.01 1.91 -18.91
CA ASN A 11 22.46 3.10 -18.23
C ASN A 11 23.91 2.94 -17.75
N ASP A 12 24.73 3.97 -17.90
CA ASP A 12 26.13 3.90 -17.55
C ASP A 12 26.37 3.79 -16.04
N CYS A 13 25.47 4.36 -15.21
CA CYS A 13 25.51 4.18 -13.77
C CYS A 13 25.29 2.70 -13.38
N TYR A 14 24.35 2.02 -14.03
CA TYR A 14 24.12 0.58 -13.83
C TYR A 14 25.38 -0.23 -14.18
N ARG A 15 25.96 0.02 -15.36
CA ARG A 15 27.16 -0.70 -15.86
C ARG A 15 28.40 -0.47 -14.98
N ARG A 16 28.58 0.76 -14.47
CA ARG A 16 29.67 1.05 -13.52
C ARG A 16 29.52 0.25 -12.23
N ASN A 17 28.32 0.16 -11.67
CA ASN A 17 28.08 -0.67 -10.50
C ASN A 17 28.41 -2.14 -10.76
N GLN A 18 28.01 -2.70 -11.91
CA GLN A 18 28.37 -4.07 -12.28
C GLN A 18 29.89 -4.26 -12.34
N GLY A 19 30.60 -3.31 -12.94
CA GLY A 19 32.05 -3.33 -13.00
C GLY A 19 32.73 -3.26 -11.63
N GLU A 20 32.23 -2.40 -10.75
CA GLU A 20 32.76 -2.27 -9.39
C GLU A 20 32.46 -3.49 -8.51
N MET A 21 31.27 -4.08 -8.64
CA MET A 21 30.93 -5.32 -7.92
C MET A 21 31.76 -6.52 -8.36
N GLY A 22 32.20 -6.55 -9.62
CA GLY A 22 33.10 -7.60 -10.13
C GLY A 22 34.52 -7.55 -9.56
N LYS A 23 34.93 -6.43 -8.96
CA LYS A 23 36.24 -6.27 -8.34
C LYS A 23 36.30 -6.88 -6.93
N ASN A 24 37.51 -7.23 -6.47
CA ASN A 24 37.70 -7.52 -5.04
C ASN A 24 37.36 -6.32 -4.17
N PRO A 25 36.81 -6.49 -2.96
CA PRO A 25 36.35 -5.38 -2.12
C PRO A 25 37.43 -4.28 -1.90
N GLY A 26 38.68 -4.62 -1.76
CA GLY A 26 39.78 -3.65 -1.57
C GLY A 26 40.18 -2.87 -2.85
N GLU A 27 39.72 -3.30 -4.02
CA GLU A 27 40.04 -2.68 -5.31
C GLU A 27 38.89 -1.77 -5.82
N ARG A 28 37.77 -1.75 -5.11
CA ARG A 28 36.61 -0.94 -5.46
C ARG A 28 36.88 0.53 -5.22
N ASP A 29 36.30 1.40 -6.08
CA ASP A 29 36.24 2.84 -5.81
C ASP A 29 35.59 3.07 -4.43
N SER A 30 36.19 3.92 -3.62
CA SER A 30 35.77 4.16 -2.21
C SER A 30 34.32 4.60 -2.06
N ARG A 31 33.75 5.27 -3.07
CA ARG A 31 32.34 5.70 -3.11
C ARG A 31 31.41 4.49 -3.20
N TYR A 32 31.71 3.55 -4.10
CA TYR A 32 30.97 2.30 -4.24
C TYR A 32 31.17 1.40 -3.04
N ALA A 33 32.41 1.26 -2.56
CA ALA A 33 32.70 0.48 -1.37
C ALA A 33 31.89 0.97 -0.14
N ARG A 34 31.73 2.29 0.00
CA ARG A 34 30.91 2.89 1.07
C ARG A 34 29.43 2.54 0.92
N TYR A 35 28.88 2.68 -0.27
CA TYR A 35 27.49 2.37 -0.53
C TYR A 35 27.17 0.88 -0.31
N TYR A 36 28.07 0.00 -0.73
CA TYR A 36 27.88 -1.45 -0.57
C TYR A 36 27.92 -1.94 0.89
N GLN A 37 28.28 -1.10 1.84
CA GLN A 37 28.10 -1.38 3.28
C GLN A 37 26.63 -1.25 3.71
N GLY A 38 25.77 -0.78 2.84
CA GLY A 38 24.35 -0.54 3.02
C GLY A 38 23.99 0.93 3.02
N PRO A 39 22.83 1.29 2.45
CA PRO A 39 22.33 2.66 2.48
C PRO A 39 22.05 3.11 3.91
N ARG A 40 22.19 4.40 4.15
CA ARG A 40 21.96 5.04 5.45
C ARG A 40 20.71 5.92 5.47
N GLY A 41 20.05 6.06 4.31
CA GLY A 41 18.85 6.86 4.18
C GLY A 41 18.18 6.71 2.84
N VAL A 42 17.10 7.47 2.65
CA VAL A 42 16.32 7.59 1.41
C VAL A 42 16.19 9.08 1.08
N MET A 43 16.54 9.45 -0.14
CA MET A 43 16.36 10.81 -0.64
C MET A 43 15.22 10.83 -1.66
N ILE A 44 14.26 11.71 -1.42
CA ILE A 44 13.07 11.87 -2.25
C ILE A 44 13.31 13.00 -3.23
N HIS A 45 13.04 12.74 -4.49
CA HIS A 45 13.12 13.69 -5.58
C HIS A 45 11.79 13.77 -6.33
N SER A 46 11.65 14.79 -7.16
CA SER A 46 10.63 14.88 -8.17
C SER A 46 11.22 15.35 -9.49
N THR A 47 10.62 14.93 -10.61
CA THR A 47 11.27 14.98 -11.93
C THR A 47 11.48 16.39 -12.50
N GLY A 48 10.91 17.42 -11.90
CA GLY A 48 11.00 18.81 -12.40
C GLY A 48 10.43 18.97 -13.83
N ALA A 49 9.61 18.04 -14.28
CA ALA A 49 9.09 18.00 -15.64
C ALA A 49 7.61 17.63 -15.61
N GLU A 50 6.79 18.41 -16.31
CA GLU A 50 5.34 18.21 -16.43
C GLU A 50 5.02 16.95 -17.26
N ASN A 51 5.39 15.79 -16.71
CA ASN A 51 5.14 14.49 -17.32
C ASN A 51 4.95 13.39 -16.29
N PRO A 52 3.72 13.09 -15.87
CA PRO A 52 3.42 12.08 -14.84
C PRO A 52 3.63 10.63 -15.33
N ASN A 53 3.92 10.42 -16.62
CA ASN A 53 3.93 9.08 -17.20
C ASN A 53 5.28 8.38 -17.01
N LEU A 54 5.27 7.23 -16.36
CA LEU A 54 6.45 6.38 -16.17
C LEU A 54 7.17 6.02 -17.46
N ARG A 55 6.43 5.82 -18.57
CA ARG A 55 7.03 5.50 -19.87
C ARG A 55 8.10 6.49 -20.33
N ARG A 56 8.03 7.75 -19.86
CA ARG A 56 9.03 8.78 -20.17
C ARG A 56 10.39 8.45 -19.57
N TYR A 57 10.43 7.77 -18.46
CA TYR A 57 11.62 7.52 -17.65
C TYR A 57 12.05 6.06 -17.66
N VAL A 58 11.10 5.15 -17.70
CA VAL A 58 11.29 3.70 -17.53
C VAL A 58 10.96 2.96 -18.83
N GLN A 59 11.93 2.23 -19.36
CA GLN A 59 11.81 1.41 -20.59
C GLN A 59 12.70 0.15 -20.46
N PRO A 60 12.49 -0.91 -21.26
CA PRO A 60 11.44 -1.08 -22.28
C PRO A 60 10.02 -1.23 -21.69
N ASP A 61 9.01 -1.10 -22.56
CA ASP A 61 7.62 -1.38 -22.20
C ASP A 61 7.45 -2.84 -21.74
N ASP A 62 6.84 -3.01 -20.58
CA ASP A 62 6.50 -4.32 -20.00
C ASP A 62 5.03 -4.73 -20.26
N GLY A 63 4.35 -4.02 -21.16
CA GLY A 63 2.93 -4.14 -21.44
C GLY A 63 2.04 -3.22 -20.60
N THR A 64 2.59 -2.57 -19.56
CA THR A 64 1.85 -1.66 -18.67
C THR A 64 2.36 -0.22 -18.72
N LEU A 65 3.63 -0.01 -19.06
CA LEU A 65 4.24 1.31 -19.18
C LEU A 65 3.80 2.05 -20.43
N GLY A 66 3.74 1.37 -21.55
CA GLY A 66 3.64 1.95 -22.87
C GLY A 66 5.02 2.36 -23.44
N VAL A 67 5.11 2.46 -24.75
CA VAL A 67 6.35 2.82 -25.46
C VAL A 67 6.65 4.31 -25.27
N ASN A 68 7.92 4.65 -25.05
CA ASN A 68 8.44 6.01 -25.14
C ASN A 68 8.90 6.31 -26.57
N PRO A 69 8.14 7.06 -27.39
CA PRO A 69 8.49 7.29 -28.78
C PRO A 69 9.73 8.16 -28.96
N ASN A 70 10.13 8.88 -27.93
CA ASN A 70 11.26 9.82 -28.00
C ASN A 70 12.61 9.17 -27.67
N GLY A 71 12.62 7.92 -27.14
CA GLY A 71 13.85 7.21 -26.78
C GLY A 71 14.73 7.96 -25.77
N ASN A 72 14.13 8.83 -24.96
CA ASN A 72 14.84 9.67 -24.00
C ASN A 72 14.62 9.22 -22.54
N ASP A 73 14.25 7.95 -22.35
CA ASP A 73 14.17 7.30 -21.04
C ASP A 73 15.55 7.09 -20.42
N TRP A 74 15.54 6.56 -19.19
CA TRP A 74 16.77 6.39 -18.42
C TRP A 74 17.50 5.08 -18.68
N ASN A 75 16.95 4.16 -19.47
CA ASN A 75 17.62 2.92 -19.87
C ASN A 75 18.37 3.09 -21.20
N ARG A 76 19.35 3.99 -21.26
CA ARG A 76 20.13 4.28 -22.48
C ARG A 76 21.62 4.48 -22.20
N PRO A 77 22.50 4.15 -23.14
CA PRO A 77 23.92 4.45 -23.07
C PRO A 77 24.20 5.95 -23.01
N GLY A 78 25.31 6.34 -22.41
CA GLY A 78 25.75 7.73 -22.29
C GLY A 78 24.99 8.54 -21.23
N LEU A 79 24.10 7.92 -20.46
CA LEU A 79 23.43 8.53 -19.32
C LEU A 79 23.98 7.91 -18.05
N ASP A 80 24.69 8.69 -17.23
CA ASP A 80 25.30 8.24 -15.99
C ASP A 80 24.56 8.68 -14.71
N VAL A 81 23.52 9.49 -14.85
CA VAL A 81 22.57 9.74 -13.74
C VAL A 81 21.58 8.59 -13.62
N ALA A 82 21.27 8.22 -12.40
CA ALA A 82 20.28 7.19 -12.10
C ALA A 82 19.70 7.38 -10.71
N VAL A 83 18.44 7.01 -10.55
CA VAL A 83 17.76 6.80 -9.28
C VAL A 83 17.40 5.33 -9.12
N HIS A 84 17.00 4.92 -7.92
CA HIS A 84 16.63 3.52 -7.68
C HIS A 84 15.24 3.20 -8.20
N ALA A 85 14.28 4.13 -8.07
CA ALA A 85 12.93 3.93 -8.58
C ALA A 85 12.25 5.22 -9.02
N PHE A 86 11.32 5.07 -9.95
CA PHE A 86 10.35 6.08 -10.36
C PHE A 86 8.96 5.73 -9.85
N ILE A 87 8.18 6.76 -9.49
CA ILE A 87 6.77 6.67 -9.10
C ILE A 87 5.96 7.58 -10.02
N GLY A 88 4.94 7.04 -10.69
CA GLY A 88 4.12 7.82 -11.63
C GLY A 88 3.02 6.98 -12.26
N LEU A 89 2.47 7.46 -13.37
CA LEU A 89 1.37 6.81 -14.08
C LEU A 89 1.85 5.74 -15.04
N THR A 90 1.20 4.59 -15.01
CA THR A 90 1.22 3.58 -16.06
C THR A 90 0.38 4.03 -17.26
N ARG A 91 0.38 3.23 -18.33
CA ARG A 91 -0.47 3.47 -19.52
C ARG A 91 -1.98 3.48 -19.18
N SER A 92 -2.41 2.73 -18.16
CA SER A 92 -3.81 2.69 -17.73
C SER A 92 -4.23 3.87 -16.85
N GLY A 93 -3.27 4.75 -16.45
CA GLY A 93 -3.53 5.84 -15.50
C GLY A 93 -3.46 5.44 -14.03
N GLU A 94 -3.04 4.21 -13.73
CA GLU A 94 -2.76 3.76 -12.37
C GLU A 94 -1.40 4.29 -11.91
N VAL A 95 -1.27 4.64 -10.63
CA VAL A 95 0.03 4.95 -10.04
C VAL A 95 0.77 3.65 -9.72
N ALA A 96 2.04 3.60 -10.11
CA ALA A 96 2.94 2.48 -9.83
C ALA A 96 4.34 2.95 -9.48
N ALA A 97 5.09 2.10 -8.78
CA ALA A 97 6.51 2.28 -8.52
C ALA A 97 7.32 1.27 -9.35
N TYR A 98 8.34 1.76 -10.05
CA TYR A 98 9.24 0.96 -10.88
C TYR A 98 10.68 1.11 -10.42
N GLN A 99 11.27 0.03 -9.95
CA GLN A 99 12.69 -0.05 -9.67
C GLN A 99 13.49 -0.15 -10.97
N ILE A 100 14.41 0.79 -11.19
CA ILE A 100 15.29 0.81 -12.36
C ILE A 100 16.75 0.53 -12.04
N LEU A 101 17.13 0.62 -10.76
CA LEU A 101 18.47 0.29 -10.27
C LEU A 101 18.35 -0.65 -9.06
N PRO A 102 19.13 -1.74 -8.97
CA PRO A 102 19.17 -2.57 -7.76
C PRO A 102 19.41 -1.73 -6.51
N TRP A 103 18.71 -2.02 -5.42
CA TRP A 103 18.82 -1.26 -4.18
C TRP A 103 20.25 -1.27 -3.60
N GLU A 104 21.01 -2.27 -3.94
CA GLU A 104 22.40 -2.45 -3.53
C GLU A 104 23.41 -1.72 -4.43
N PHE A 105 22.93 -1.09 -5.52
CA PHE A 105 23.76 -0.31 -6.43
C PHE A 105 23.80 1.16 -6.02
N ARG A 106 24.97 1.77 -6.11
CA ARG A 106 25.14 3.20 -5.88
C ARG A 106 24.48 4.00 -7.01
N ALA A 107 23.56 4.85 -6.70
CA ALA A 107 22.94 5.76 -7.66
C ALA A 107 23.78 7.04 -7.87
N TRP A 108 23.43 7.81 -8.90
CA TRP A 108 23.94 9.16 -9.13
C TRP A 108 22.76 10.10 -9.31
N HIS A 109 22.30 10.71 -8.22
CA HIS A 109 21.01 11.40 -8.18
C HIS A 109 21.04 12.79 -7.57
N CYS A 110 22.01 13.12 -6.69
CA CYS A 110 21.96 14.36 -5.90
C CYS A 110 23.19 15.24 -6.05
N GLY A 111 24.17 14.89 -6.90
CA GLY A 111 25.36 15.71 -7.14
C GLY A 111 26.34 15.81 -5.98
N GLY A 112 26.14 15.05 -4.89
CA GLY A 112 26.96 15.11 -3.68
C GLY A 112 27.22 13.76 -3.05
N SER A 113 27.69 13.75 -1.79
CA SER A 113 27.99 12.51 -1.04
C SER A 113 26.73 11.71 -0.64
N GLY A 114 25.55 12.29 -0.79
CA GLY A 114 24.28 11.57 -0.70
C GLY A 114 24.20 10.37 -1.67
N ASN A 115 24.82 10.49 -2.84
CA ASN A 115 24.98 9.37 -3.78
C ASN A 115 25.66 8.13 -3.15
N ASP A 116 26.51 8.32 -2.15
CA ASP A 116 27.29 7.26 -1.49
C ASP A 116 26.58 6.66 -0.29
N THR A 117 25.40 7.19 0.08
CA THR A 117 24.74 6.86 1.35
C THR A 117 23.23 6.72 1.28
N HIS A 118 22.57 7.30 0.27
CA HIS A 118 21.11 7.31 0.19
C HIS A 118 20.59 6.54 -1.01
N LEU A 119 19.51 5.80 -0.78
CA LEU A 119 18.60 5.37 -1.83
C LEU A 119 17.90 6.59 -2.41
N SER A 120 17.43 6.51 -3.64
CA SER A 120 16.78 7.65 -4.30
C SER A 120 15.50 7.25 -5.02
N LEU A 121 14.46 8.04 -4.82
CA LEU A 121 13.15 7.89 -5.44
C LEU A 121 12.83 9.15 -6.21
N GLU A 122 12.35 9.01 -7.45
CA GLU A 122 11.87 10.09 -8.29
C GLU A 122 10.36 10.01 -8.45
N ILE A 123 9.64 11.03 -8.02
CA ILE A 123 8.20 11.14 -8.24
C ILE A 123 7.97 11.94 -9.53
N CYS A 124 7.29 11.33 -10.51
CA CYS A 124 6.96 11.99 -11.75
C CYS A 124 5.97 13.13 -11.49
N GLU A 125 6.30 14.34 -11.91
CA GLU A 125 5.43 15.50 -11.74
C GLU A 125 4.37 15.57 -12.85
N ASP A 126 3.19 16.05 -12.48
CA ASP A 126 2.19 16.57 -13.41
C ASP A 126 2.38 18.09 -13.59
N ASN A 127 1.30 18.82 -13.90
CA ASN A 127 1.30 20.28 -13.92
C ASN A 127 1.28 20.94 -12.52
N LEU A 128 1.51 20.17 -11.47
CA LEU A 128 1.52 20.56 -10.06
C LEU A 128 0.18 21.11 -9.53
N GLN A 129 -0.94 20.71 -10.13
CA GLN A 129 -2.29 21.19 -9.77
C GLN A 129 -3.29 20.07 -9.47
N ASP A 130 -3.05 18.84 -9.95
CA ASP A 130 -3.96 17.72 -9.69
C ASP A 130 -3.75 17.13 -8.28
N ARG A 131 -4.59 17.55 -7.35
CA ARG A 131 -4.61 17.03 -5.98
C ARG A 131 -4.80 15.51 -5.94
N GLY A 132 -5.66 14.97 -6.80
CA GLY A 132 -5.94 13.54 -6.82
C GLY A 132 -4.74 12.72 -7.30
N TYR A 133 -3.97 13.23 -8.27
CA TYR A 133 -2.72 12.63 -8.69
C TYR A 133 -1.67 12.71 -7.59
N PHE A 134 -1.48 13.92 -7.04
CA PHE A 134 -0.53 14.16 -5.94
C PHE A 134 -0.77 13.19 -4.77
N ASP A 135 -1.98 13.09 -4.28
CA ASP A 135 -2.32 12.22 -3.14
C ASP A 135 -1.93 10.76 -3.42
N ARG A 136 -2.17 10.25 -4.64
CA ARG A 136 -1.83 8.87 -5.00
C ARG A 136 -0.32 8.62 -5.05
N VAL A 137 0.46 9.50 -5.69
CA VAL A 137 1.92 9.32 -5.77
C VAL A 137 2.60 9.55 -4.43
N TYR A 138 2.09 10.49 -3.62
CA TYR A 138 2.56 10.74 -2.26
C TYR A 138 2.35 9.53 -1.35
N GLN A 139 1.17 8.89 -1.40
CA GLN A 139 0.90 7.66 -0.67
C GLN A 139 1.84 6.53 -1.12
N MET A 140 2.00 6.35 -2.43
CA MET A 140 2.91 5.34 -3.00
C MET A 140 4.37 5.58 -2.57
N ALA A 141 4.81 6.84 -2.54
CA ALA A 141 6.16 7.20 -2.10
C ALA A 141 6.37 6.88 -0.62
N MET A 142 5.39 7.17 0.26
CA MET A 142 5.45 6.79 1.67
C MET A 142 5.49 5.27 1.87
N GLU A 143 4.70 4.51 1.11
CA GLU A 143 4.70 3.05 1.18
C GLU A 143 6.05 2.46 0.76
N LEU A 144 6.61 2.95 -0.36
CA LEU A 144 7.91 2.49 -0.83
C LEU A 144 9.03 2.88 0.15
N THR A 145 9.01 4.09 0.68
CA THR A 145 9.99 4.54 1.67
C THR A 145 9.91 3.70 2.95
N ALA A 146 8.71 3.37 3.43
CA ALA A 146 8.53 2.49 4.59
C ALA A 146 9.11 1.08 4.34
N GLU A 147 8.86 0.51 3.15
CA GLU A 147 9.45 -0.78 2.75
C GLU A 147 10.99 -0.73 2.74
N LEU A 148 11.58 0.34 2.21
CA LEU A 148 13.03 0.53 2.20
C LEU A 148 13.58 0.74 3.61
N CYS A 149 12.91 1.53 4.44
CA CYS A 149 13.29 1.71 5.84
C CYS A 149 13.30 0.37 6.60
N ARG A 150 12.29 -0.47 6.39
CA ARG A 150 12.23 -1.82 7.00
C ARG A 150 13.37 -2.71 6.49
N ARG A 151 13.56 -2.77 5.17
CA ARG A 151 14.59 -3.61 4.54
C ARG A 151 15.98 -3.29 5.03
N PHE A 152 16.30 -2.00 5.19
CA PHE A 152 17.63 -1.52 5.56
C PHE A 152 17.74 -1.10 7.04
N ARG A 153 16.68 -1.32 7.84
CA ARG A 153 16.61 -0.97 9.27
C ARG A 153 16.91 0.50 9.53
N LEU A 154 16.27 1.37 8.75
CA LEU A 154 16.38 2.81 8.84
C LEU A 154 15.25 3.37 9.72
N ASP A 155 15.57 4.30 10.60
CA ASP A 155 14.57 5.07 11.34
C ASP A 155 14.19 6.32 10.52
N PRO A 156 12.97 6.40 9.96
CA PRO A 156 12.58 7.52 9.13
C PRO A 156 12.50 8.86 9.88
N LEU A 157 12.43 8.84 11.21
CA LEU A 157 12.38 10.04 12.04
C LEU A 157 13.76 10.51 12.48
N ALA A 158 14.81 9.70 12.29
CA ALA A 158 16.16 10.10 12.62
C ALA A 158 16.68 11.20 11.65
N PRO A 159 17.39 12.23 12.15
CA PRO A 159 17.89 13.31 11.32
C PRO A 159 18.76 12.80 10.16
N GLY A 160 18.49 13.29 8.95
CA GLY A 160 19.27 12.97 7.75
C GLY A 160 19.02 11.57 7.18
N VAL A 161 18.03 10.82 7.66
CA VAL A 161 17.71 9.46 7.16
C VAL A 161 16.71 9.53 6.01
N VAL A 162 15.56 10.15 6.19
CA VAL A 162 14.61 10.40 5.10
C VAL A 162 14.60 11.90 4.85
N VAL A 163 15.11 12.30 3.70
CA VAL A 163 15.29 13.69 3.30
C VAL A 163 14.81 13.91 1.88
N ASP A 164 14.52 15.14 1.53
CA ASP A 164 14.42 15.55 0.13
C ASP A 164 15.75 16.13 -0.38
N HIS A 165 15.76 16.61 -1.62
CA HIS A 165 16.95 17.18 -2.21
C HIS A 165 17.36 18.50 -1.52
N ALA A 166 16.40 19.35 -1.15
CA ALA A 166 16.65 20.63 -0.49
C ALA A 166 17.26 20.43 0.92
N GLU A 167 16.72 19.50 1.71
CA GLU A 167 17.28 19.10 3.00
C GLU A 167 18.68 18.48 2.84
N GLY A 168 18.86 17.64 1.80
CA GLY A 168 20.17 17.08 1.46
C GLY A 168 21.21 18.15 1.14
N ALA A 169 20.83 19.23 0.44
CA ALA A 169 21.69 20.37 0.20
C ALA A 169 22.01 21.12 1.49
N ALA A 170 21.04 21.34 2.37
CA ALA A 170 21.24 21.98 3.67
C ALA A 170 22.19 21.15 4.57
N LEU A 171 22.17 19.83 4.45
CA LEU A 171 23.08 18.91 5.13
C LEU A 171 24.48 18.82 4.47
N GLY A 172 24.69 19.48 3.32
CA GLY A 172 25.96 19.45 2.58
C GLY A 172 26.23 18.12 1.86
N ILE A 173 25.21 17.28 1.63
CA ILE A 173 25.35 15.99 0.96
C ILE A 173 24.76 15.96 -0.46
N ALA A 174 24.11 17.03 -0.89
CA ALA A 174 23.52 17.18 -2.21
C ALA A 174 23.81 18.57 -2.82
N SER A 175 23.62 18.72 -4.13
CA SER A 175 23.57 20.01 -4.80
C SER A 175 22.30 20.78 -4.43
N ASN A 176 22.25 22.08 -4.69
CA ASN A 176 21.10 22.91 -4.35
C ASN A 176 19.98 22.74 -5.41
N HIS A 177 18.90 22.06 -5.04
CA HIS A 177 17.66 21.95 -5.81
C HIS A 177 16.45 22.05 -4.87
N ALA A 178 15.28 22.41 -5.43
CA ALA A 178 14.08 22.70 -4.66
C ALA A 178 13.03 21.56 -4.65
N ASP A 179 13.41 20.41 -5.18
CA ASP A 179 12.53 19.23 -5.16
C ASP A 179 12.63 18.57 -3.75
N VAL A 180 11.53 18.29 -3.13
CA VAL A 180 10.14 18.24 -3.60
C VAL A 180 9.31 19.45 -3.11
N ASP A 181 9.89 20.37 -2.37
CA ASP A 181 9.23 21.47 -1.67
C ASP A 181 8.39 22.37 -2.58
N HIS A 182 8.87 22.65 -3.81
CA HIS A 182 8.17 23.49 -4.77
C HIS A 182 6.80 22.94 -5.19
N TRP A 183 6.60 21.63 -5.05
CA TRP A 183 5.36 20.93 -5.35
C TRP A 183 4.51 20.67 -4.11
N TRP A 184 5.10 20.05 -3.07
CA TRP A 184 4.35 19.57 -1.90
C TRP A 184 3.73 20.68 -1.08
N SER A 185 4.41 21.81 -0.95
CA SER A 185 3.90 23.00 -0.26
C SER A 185 2.59 23.53 -0.85
N ARG A 186 2.34 23.31 -2.15
CA ARG A 186 1.08 23.71 -2.83
C ARG A 186 -0.12 22.93 -2.29
N PHE A 187 0.10 21.73 -1.79
CA PHE A 187 -0.92 20.87 -1.22
C PHE A 187 -0.93 20.85 0.31
N GLY A 188 -0.14 21.75 0.93
CA GLY A 188 -0.11 21.93 2.38
C GLY A 188 0.54 20.77 3.13
N THR A 189 1.50 20.09 2.49
CA THR A 189 2.25 19.00 3.11
C THR A 189 3.76 19.27 3.08
N SER A 190 4.50 18.63 3.96
CA SER A 190 5.93 18.83 4.20
C SER A 190 6.68 17.50 4.29
N MET A 191 8.01 17.57 4.33
CA MET A 191 8.85 16.40 4.62
C MET A 191 8.63 15.85 6.04
N ASP A 192 8.25 16.69 7.02
CA ASP A 192 7.88 16.21 8.36
C ASP A 192 6.61 15.36 8.33
N ASP A 193 5.58 15.78 7.58
CA ASP A 193 4.36 15.00 7.38
C ASP A 193 4.66 13.68 6.66
N PHE A 194 5.56 13.71 5.68
CA PHE A 194 5.99 12.53 4.96
C PHE A 194 6.68 11.53 5.89
N ARG A 195 7.67 11.97 6.68
CA ARG A 195 8.39 11.14 7.66
C ARG A 195 7.44 10.53 8.70
N ALA A 196 6.51 11.31 9.20
CA ALA A 196 5.48 10.84 10.14
C ALA A 196 4.59 9.77 9.50
N GLY A 197 4.17 9.98 8.25
CA GLY A 197 3.39 9.02 7.47
C GLY A 197 4.15 7.71 7.18
N VAL A 198 5.45 7.78 6.93
CA VAL A 198 6.34 6.60 6.77
C VAL A 198 6.46 5.84 8.09
N ALA A 199 6.72 6.52 9.20
CA ALA A 199 6.81 5.91 10.52
C ALA A 199 5.51 5.20 10.93
N GLN A 200 4.36 5.81 10.65
CA GLN A 200 3.06 5.19 10.92
C GLN A 200 2.86 3.88 10.14
N ARG A 201 3.36 3.80 8.89
CA ARG A 201 3.28 2.58 8.08
C ARG A 201 4.17 1.46 8.62
N LEU A 202 5.34 1.80 9.13
CA LEU A 202 6.21 0.83 9.79
C LEU A 202 5.54 0.22 11.01
N GLN A 203 4.89 1.02 11.85
CA GLN A 203 4.20 0.56 13.05
C GLN A 203 2.97 -0.33 12.74
N LYS A 204 2.17 0.05 11.73
CA LYS A 204 0.96 -0.73 11.35
C LYS A 204 1.27 -2.14 10.88
N GLU A 205 2.42 -2.38 10.28
CA GLU A 205 2.80 -3.70 9.80
C GLU A 205 3.56 -4.53 10.85
N GLU A 206 3.99 -3.89 11.96
CA GLU A 206 4.54 -4.59 13.15
C GLU A 206 3.42 -5.12 14.05
N GLU A 207 2.17 -4.65 13.92
CA GLU A 207 1.05 -5.30 14.59
C GLU A 207 0.88 -6.73 14.05
N PRO A 208 0.95 -7.76 14.90
CA PRO A 208 0.84 -9.14 14.44
C PRO A 208 -0.48 -9.32 13.71
N ALA A 209 -0.41 -9.80 12.48
CA ALA A 209 -1.61 -10.21 11.75
C ALA A 209 -2.39 -11.17 12.65
N MET A 210 -3.70 -10.94 12.82
CA MET A 210 -4.56 -11.83 13.60
C MET A 210 -4.34 -13.28 13.18
N THR A 211 -4.12 -14.14 14.14
CA THR A 211 -3.96 -15.57 13.89
C THR A 211 -5.26 -16.16 13.31
N ARG A 212 -5.16 -17.29 12.63
CA ARG A 212 -6.34 -18.02 12.13
C ARG A 212 -7.31 -18.34 13.27
N GLU A 213 -6.78 -18.63 14.46
CA GLU A 213 -7.53 -18.95 15.68
C GLU A 213 -8.31 -17.73 16.17
N GLU A 214 -7.70 -16.54 16.21
CA GLU A 214 -8.38 -15.30 16.60
C GLU A 214 -9.48 -14.92 15.61
N VAL A 215 -9.23 -15.02 14.31
CA VAL A 215 -10.25 -14.80 13.28
C VAL A 215 -11.39 -15.80 13.41
N ALA A 216 -11.09 -17.07 13.63
CA ALA A 216 -12.10 -18.12 13.81
C ALA A 216 -12.96 -17.88 15.07
N GLN A 217 -12.34 -17.43 16.15
CA GLN A 217 -13.06 -17.05 17.40
C GLN A 217 -13.99 -15.85 17.18
N MET A 218 -13.52 -14.81 16.47
CA MET A 218 -14.35 -13.65 16.14
C MET A 218 -15.55 -14.04 15.26
N ILE A 219 -15.32 -14.86 14.23
CA ILE A 219 -16.38 -15.37 13.36
C ILE A 219 -17.37 -16.21 14.16
N SER A 220 -16.91 -17.12 15.01
CA SER A 220 -17.76 -17.96 15.85
C SER A 220 -18.63 -17.13 16.79
N LYS A 221 -18.04 -16.11 17.40
CA LYS A 221 -18.77 -15.19 18.30
C LYS A 221 -19.83 -14.39 17.54
N ALA A 222 -19.48 -13.84 16.37
CA ALA A 222 -20.42 -13.08 15.55
C ALA A 222 -21.59 -13.96 15.05
N LEU A 223 -21.31 -15.21 14.64
CA LEU A 223 -22.35 -16.17 14.24
C LEU A 223 -23.25 -16.58 15.42
N GLU A 224 -22.69 -16.73 16.62
CA GLU A 224 -23.48 -17.03 17.80
C GLU A 224 -24.38 -15.86 18.20
N GLU A 225 -23.90 -14.64 18.15
CA GLU A 225 -24.68 -13.43 18.37
C GLU A 225 -25.80 -13.26 17.33
N ASP A 226 -25.50 -13.49 16.03
CA ASP A 226 -26.51 -13.49 14.97
C ASP A 226 -27.56 -14.57 15.20
N ARG A 227 -27.15 -15.79 15.56
CA ARG A 227 -28.08 -16.88 15.89
C ARG A 227 -28.98 -16.52 17.08
N LYS A 228 -28.42 -15.96 18.17
CA LYS A 228 -29.17 -15.51 19.34
C LYS A 228 -30.19 -14.42 18.98
N SER A 229 -29.82 -13.49 18.12
CA SER A 229 -30.70 -12.40 17.66
C SER A 229 -31.90 -12.88 16.84
N ARG A 230 -31.81 -14.09 16.26
CA ARG A 230 -32.84 -14.72 15.43
C ARG A 230 -33.69 -15.75 16.18
N ILE A 231 -33.52 -15.86 17.49
CA ILE A 231 -34.34 -16.74 18.36
C ILE A 231 -35.35 -15.89 19.11
N PHE A 232 -36.60 -16.29 19.08
CA PHE A 232 -37.72 -15.65 19.78
C PHE A 232 -38.08 -16.50 21.02
N PRO A 233 -37.59 -16.14 22.19
CA PRO A 233 -37.72 -17.00 23.37
C PRO A 233 -39.15 -17.08 23.91
N LYS A 234 -40.01 -16.07 23.68
CA LYS A 234 -41.38 -16.03 24.16
C LYS A 234 -42.34 -15.58 23.07
N LEU A 235 -43.61 -15.88 23.20
CA LEU A 235 -44.64 -15.45 22.25
C LEU A 235 -44.64 -13.91 22.04
N ALA A 236 -44.44 -13.15 23.12
CA ALA A 236 -44.36 -11.69 23.05
C ALA A 236 -43.18 -11.16 22.21
N ASN A 237 -42.16 -11.98 21.95
CA ASN A 237 -41.01 -11.63 21.14
C ASN A 237 -41.19 -12.01 19.67
N VAL A 238 -42.21 -12.81 19.35
CA VAL A 238 -42.49 -13.28 17.98
C VAL A 238 -42.95 -12.09 17.14
N PRO A 239 -42.35 -11.89 15.92
CA PRO A 239 -42.77 -10.80 15.04
C PRO A 239 -44.27 -10.88 14.70
N GLY A 240 -44.92 -9.73 14.56
CA GLY A 240 -46.36 -9.65 14.33
C GLY A 240 -46.85 -10.49 13.13
N TRP A 241 -46.02 -10.63 12.08
CA TRP A 241 -46.37 -11.43 10.90
C TRP A 241 -46.48 -12.94 11.16
N ALA A 242 -45.89 -13.47 12.27
CA ALA A 242 -45.91 -14.86 12.65
C ALA A 242 -46.77 -15.13 13.91
N GLY A 243 -47.17 -14.09 14.64
CA GLY A 243 -47.82 -14.22 15.93
C GLY A 243 -49.10 -15.06 15.89
N ALA A 244 -49.97 -14.83 14.90
CA ALA A 244 -51.21 -15.58 14.75
C ALA A 244 -50.99 -17.06 14.48
N THR A 245 -50.03 -17.42 13.62
CA THR A 245 -49.64 -18.80 13.34
C THR A 245 -49.10 -19.52 14.55
N VAL A 246 -48.19 -18.85 15.31
CA VAL A 246 -47.64 -19.43 16.55
C VAL A 246 -48.72 -19.65 17.60
N GLN A 247 -49.61 -18.70 17.78
CA GLN A 247 -50.76 -18.83 18.72
C GLN A 247 -51.65 -19.99 18.31
N LYS A 248 -52.02 -20.13 17.04
CA LYS A 248 -52.79 -21.24 16.51
C LYS A 248 -52.13 -22.64 16.76
N LEU A 249 -50.81 -22.70 16.61
CA LEU A 249 -50.07 -23.93 16.93
C LEU A 249 -50.09 -24.27 18.41
N MET A 250 -49.97 -23.25 19.27
CA MET A 250 -50.05 -23.42 20.73
C MET A 250 -51.46 -23.85 21.19
N GLU A 251 -52.53 -23.25 20.65
CA GLU A 251 -53.93 -23.57 20.97
C GLU A 251 -54.29 -25.02 20.55
N ARG A 252 -53.53 -25.60 19.63
CA ARG A 252 -53.69 -26.99 19.16
C ARG A 252 -52.73 -27.98 19.82
N ASP A 253 -52.00 -27.57 20.83
CA ASP A 253 -50.94 -28.35 21.46
C ASP A 253 -49.85 -28.85 20.52
N ALA A 254 -49.79 -28.31 19.27
CA ALA A 254 -48.81 -28.66 18.29
C ALA A 254 -47.46 -27.96 18.53
N LEU A 255 -47.44 -26.94 19.37
CA LEU A 255 -46.23 -26.22 19.77
C LEU A 255 -46.26 -26.00 21.26
N GLN A 256 -45.28 -26.59 21.94
CA GLN A 256 -45.07 -26.41 23.36
C GLN A 256 -43.65 -25.89 23.60
N GLY A 257 -43.47 -25.10 24.68
CA GLY A 257 -42.16 -24.65 25.11
C GLY A 257 -41.39 -25.72 25.86
N ASP A 258 -40.11 -25.49 26.08
CA ASP A 258 -39.17 -26.35 26.81
C ASP A 258 -39.20 -26.14 28.34
N GLY A 259 -40.20 -25.43 28.88
CA GLY A 259 -40.31 -25.00 30.28
C GLY A 259 -39.59 -23.69 30.60
N GLN A 260 -38.70 -23.23 29.73
CA GLN A 260 -38.03 -21.93 29.83
C GLN A 260 -38.55 -20.92 28.81
N GLY A 261 -39.12 -21.39 27.71
CA GLY A 261 -39.72 -20.56 26.67
C GLY A 261 -40.06 -21.32 25.39
N LEU A 262 -40.41 -20.60 24.35
CA LEU A 262 -40.68 -21.15 23.06
C LEU A 262 -39.44 -21.36 22.19
N ASN A 263 -38.43 -20.50 22.36
CA ASN A 263 -37.15 -20.53 21.70
C ASN A 263 -37.21 -20.76 20.16
N LEU A 264 -38.16 -20.09 19.49
CA LEU A 264 -38.43 -20.30 18.07
C LEU A 264 -37.39 -19.57 17.21
N SER A 265 -36.85 -20.28 16.21
CA SER A 265 -35.95 -19.64 15.24
C SER A 265 -36.74 -18.89 14.15
N TYR A 266 -36.10 -17.89 13.54
CA TYR A 266 -36.66 -17.14 12.44
C TYR A 266 -37.11 -18.06 11.27
N ASP A 267 -36.28 -19.07 10.93
CA ASP A 267 -36.58 -19.98 9.85
C ASP A 267 -37.76 -20.91 10.15
N PHE A 268 -37.87 -21.35 11.42
CA PHE A 268 -39.05 -22.08 11.86
C PHE A 268 -40.33 -21.26 11.69
N LEU A 269 -40.30 -19.97 12.11
CA LEU A 269 -41.45 -19.09 11.97
C LEU A 269 -41.87 -18.92 10.50
N ARG A 270 -40.90 -18.69 9.61
CA ARG A 270 -41.16 -18.58 8.16
C ARG A 270 -41.81 -19.82 7.60
N THR A 271 -41.29 -20.97 7.96
CA THR A 271 -41.81 -22.27 7.50
C THR A 271 -43.25 -22.51 7.97
N MET A 272 -43.51 -22.28 9.26
CA MET A 272 -44.84 -22.45 9.84
C MET A 272 -45.88 -21.51 9.24
N VAL A 273 -45.52 -20.22 9.05
CA VAL A 273 -46.42 -19.26 8.39
C VAL A 273 -46.70 -19.64 6.94
N ALA A 274 -45.73 -20.17 6.21
CA ALA A 274 -45.94 -20.64 4.84
C ALA A 274 -46.92 -21.86 4.82
N LEU A 275 -46.75 -22.78 5.71
CA LEU A 275 -47.63 -23.95 5.85
C LEU A 275 -49.06 -23.55 6.26
N ASP A 276 -49.18 -22.59 7.18
CA ASP A 276 -50.48 -22.04 7.62
C ASP A 276 -51.22 -21.36 6.46
N ARG A 277 -50.54 -20.54 5.67
CA ARG A 277 -51.10 -19.86 4.49
C ARG A 277 -51.53 -20.86 3.40
N LEU A 278 -50.89 -22.01 3.30
CA LEU A 278 -51.28 -23.08 2.39
C LEU A 278 -52.42 -23.96 2.93
N GLY A 279 -52.98 -23.64 4.13
CA GLY A 279 -54.02 -24.41 4.78
C GLY A 279 -53.54 -25.77 5.32
N ALA A 280 -52.23 -26.05 5.31
CA ALA A 280 -51.70 -27.32 5.77
C ALA A 280 -51.87 -27.51 7.30
N LEU A 281 -51.96 -26.40 8.04
CA LEU A 281 -52.21 -26.45 9.48
C LEU A 281 -53.70 -26.47 9.84
N ASP A 282 -54.62 -26.46 8.88
CA ASP A 282 -56.11 -26.44 9.09
C ASP A 282 -56.76 -27.82 9.01
N ARG A 283 -56.05 -28.84 8.51
CA ARG A 283 -56.54 -30.21 8.43
C ARG A 283 -56.83 -30.72 9.84
N LYS A 284 -58.12 -30.99 10.14
CA LYS A 284 -58.52 -31.85 11.28
C LYS A 284 -58.44 -33.28 10.79
N GLU A 285 -57.78 -34.17 11.52
CA GLU A 285 -57.97 -35.58 11.37
C GLU A 285 -59.40 -35.98 11.74
#